data_0a9ebeae1bad56d3c758bcd876d60766
#
_entry.id   0a9ebeae1bad56d3c758bcd876d60766
#
_cell.length_a   1.000
_cell.length_b   1.000
_cell.length_c   1.000
_cell.angle_alpha   90.00
_cell.angle_beta   90.00
_cell.angle_gamma   90.00
#
_symmetry.space_group_name_H-M   'P 1'
#
loop_
_entity.id
_entity.type
_entity.pdbx_description
1 polymer ?
#
loop_
_entity_poly.entity_id
_entity_poly.type
_entity_poly.pdbx_seq_one_letter_code
_entity_poly.pdbx_strand_id
1 'polypeptide(L)'
;MKPRSLALALGTALWGVALTGLAGPPAGDKPNVLFLMADDLRPELGCYGAGHVISPNIDRLAKRGRMFEHAYCQQALCNPSRASMLTGLRPDSLGIWNLPTHLRQRRPGIVTLPQHFRNNGYFTECVGKIFHNWRQDI
;
A
#
# COMPACT_ATOMS: atom_id res chain seq x y z
N MET A 1 -80.66 8.76 -16.16
CA MET A 1 -79.33 9.42 -16.12
C MET A 1 -78.45 8.58 -15.22
N LYS A 2 -77.46 7.90 -15.77
CA LYS A 2 -76.45 7.07 -15.02
C LYS A 2 -75.18 7.85 -14.93
N PRO A 3 -74.47 7.99 -13.79
CA PRO A 3 -73.18 8.60 -13.73
C PRO A 3 -72.07 7.69 -14.24
N ARG A 4 -71.21 8.24 -15.05
CA ARG A 4 -69.98 7.60 -15.54
C ARG A 4 -68.87 7.71 -14.53
N SER A 5 -68.41 6.57 -14.03
CA SER A 5 -67.23 6.48 -13.15
C SER A 5 -65.97 6.62 -14.01
N LEU A 6 -65.19 7.61 -13.71
CA LEU A 6 -63.85 7.83 -14.30
C LEU A 6 -62.83 7.05 -13.46
N ALA A 7 -62.28 5.98 -13.98
CA ALA A 7 -61.19 5.25 -13.35
C ALA A 7 -59.87 5.90 -13.73
N LEU A 8 -59.19 6.44 -12.70
CA LEU A 8 -57.84 7.02 -12.80
C LEU A 8 -56.83 5.89 -12.64
N ALA A 9 -56.15 5.50 -13.72
CA ALA A 9 -55.06 4.54 -13.66
C ALA A 9 -53.77 5.24 -13.25
N LEU A 10 -53.32 5.02 -12.01
CA LEU A 10 -51.95 5.40 -11.61
C LEU A 10 -50.96 4.38 -12.18
N GLY A 11 -50.21 4.81 -13.17
CA GLY A 11 -49.06 4.06 -13.67
C GLY A 11 -47.85 4.27 -12.76
N THR A 12 -47.48 3.24 -12.00
CA THR A 12 -46.22 3.22 -11.24
C THR A 12 -45.07 2.90 -12.20
N ALA A 13 -44.31 3.90 -12.60
CA ALA A 13 -43.06 3.68 -13.32
C ALA A 13 -42.00 3.18 -12.33
N LEU A 14 -41.73 1.88 -12.35
CA LEU A 14 -40.57 1.27 -11.69
C LEU A 14 -39.29 1.68 -12.44
N TRP A 15 -38.57 2.62 -11.90
CA TRP A 15 -37.21 2.91 -12.34
C TRP A 15 -36.30 1.82 -11.80
N GLY A 16 -35.99 0.84 -12.66
CA GLY A 16 -34.96 -0.14 -12.42
C GLY A 16 -33.60 0.55 -12.44
N VAL A 17 -33.02 0.80 -11.25
CA VAL A 17 -31.62 1.18 -11.14
C VAL A 17 -30.81 -0.08 -11.48
N ALA A 18 -30.28 -0.14 -12.70
CA ALA A 18 -29.29 -1.12 -13.07
C ALA A 18 -28.03 -0.81 -12.24
N LEU A 19 -27.80 -1.58 -11.16
CA LEU A 19 -26.48 -1.66 -10.53
C LEU A 19 -25.53 -2.26 -11.56
N THR A 20 -24.88 -1.41 -12.35
CA THR A 20 -23.68 -1.83 -13.07
C THR A 20 -22.64 -2.13 -12.00
N GLY A 21 -22.54 -3.40 -11.61
CA GLY A 21 -21.46 -3.89 -10.78
C GLY A 21 -20.15 -3.42 -11.42
N LEU A 22 -19.36 -2.66 -10.69
CA LEU A 22 -17.97 -2.41 -11.03
C LEU A 22 -17.30 -3.80 -11.08
N ALA A 23 -17.27 -4.39 -12.28
CA ALA A 23 -16.46 -5.56 -12.53
C ALA A 23 -15.03 -5.15 -12.13
N GLY A 24 -14.50 -5.75 -11.09
CA GLY A 24 -13.07 -5.63 -10.77
C GLY A 24 -12.27 -6.00 -12.02
N PRO A 25 -11.02 -5.56 -12.12
CA PRO A 25 -10.18 -5.93 -13.25
C PRO A 25 -10.24 -7.45 -13.44
N PRO A 26 -10.28 -7.92 -14.70
CA PRO A 26 -10.30 -9.35 -14.98
C PRO A 26 -9.17 -10.01 -14.19
N ALA A 27 -9.39 -11.22 -13.69
CA ALA A 27 -8.38 -12.03 -13.01
C ALA A 27 -7.28 -12.39 -14.03
N GLY A 28 -6.56 -11.38 -14.47
CA GLY A 28 -5.34 -11.48 -15.26
C GLY A 28 -4.18 -11.81 -14.32
N ASP A 29 -3.07 -12.19 -14.91
CA ASP A 29 -1.84 -12.52 -14.21
C ASP A 29 -1.52 -11.47 -13.15
N LYS A 30 -1.28 -11.92 -11.93
CA LYS A 30 -0.91 -11.04 -10.81
C LYS A 30 0.36 -10.28 -11.19
N PRO A 31 0.38 -8.94 -11.11
CA PRO A 31 1.56 -8.18 -11.51
C PRO A 31 2.74 -8.48 -10.58
N ASN A 32 3.94 -8.50 -11.12
CA ASN A 32 5.14 -8.54 -10.31
C ASN A 32 5.28 -7.24 -9.51
N VAL A 33 5.68 -7.34 -8.25
CA VAL A 33 5.88 -6.20 -7.36
C VAL A 33 7.34 -6.13 -6.96
N LEU A 34 8.02 -5.06 -7.33
CA LEU A 34 9.37 -4.77 -6.89
C LEU A 34 9.32 -3.63 -5.86
N PHE A 35 9.72 -3.93 -4.63
CA PHE A 35 9.78 -2.96 -3.54
C PHE A 35 11.22 -2.61 -3.22
N LEU A 36 11.63 -1.39 -3.57
CA LEU A 36 12.99 -0.89 -3.35
C LEU A 36 13.00 0.02 -2.11
N MET A 37 13.80 -0.36 -1.12
CA MET A 37 14.02 0.44 0.08
C MET A 37 15.45 0.95 0.14
N ALA A 38 15.63 2.24 0.35
CA ALA A 38 16.93 2.81 0.69
C ALA A 38 17.02 3.04 2.20
N ASP A 39 18.19 2.75 2.77
CA ASP A 39 18.49 3.04 4.17
C ASP A 39 19.10 4.44 4.27
N ASP A 40 18.65 5.23 5.23
CA ASP A 40 19.12 6.59 5.53
C ASP A 40 19.16 7.54 4.31
N LEU A 41 18.31 7.30 3.32
CA LEU A 41 18.19 8.18 2.16
C LEU A 41 17.43 9.45 2.52
N ARG A 42 18.04 10.59 2.25
CA ARG A 42 17.39 11.90 2.28
C ARG A 42 16.71 12.17 0.92
N PRO A 43 15.77 13.11 0.82
CA PRO A 43 15.16 13.48 -0.45
C PRO A 43 16.13 14.28 -1.34
N GLU A 44 17.37 13.83 -1.43
CA GLU A 44 18.45 14.44 -2.20
C GLU A 44 18.71 13.63 -3.48
N LEU A 45 17.71 13.62 -4.36
CA LEU A 45 17.77 12.99 -5.68
C LEU A 45 17.49 14.02 -6.76
N GLY A 46 17.91 13.77 -7.99
CA GLY A 46 17.67 14.66 -9.12
C GLY A 46 16.20 15.00 -9.31
N CYS A 47 15.30 14.03 -9.17
CA CYS A 47 13.86 14.22 -9.27
C CYS A 47 13.28 15.14 -8.17
N TYR A 48 13.96 15.32 -7.04
CA TYR A 48 13.63 16.28 -5.99
C TYR A 48 14.39 17.61 -6.09
N GLY A 49 15.14 17.84 -7.20
CA GLY A 49 15.84 19.08 -7.45
C GLY A 49 17.28 19.14 -6.90
N ALA A 50 17.82 18.03 -6.41
CA ALA A 50 19.21 17.97 -5.92
C ALA A 50 20.21 17.91 -7.09
N GLY A 51 20.67 19.07 -7.56
CA GLY A 51 21.56 19.17 -8.74
C GLY A 51 22.98 18.59 -8.54
N HIS A 52 23.38 18.28 -7.32
CA HIS A 52 24.67 17.68 -6.99
C HIS A 52 24.64 16.14 -7.00
N VAL A 53 23.46 15.54 -7.15
CA VAL A 53 23.27 14.08 -7.16
C VAL A 53 22.93 13.60 -8.55
N ILE A 54 23.62 12.56 -9.00
CA ILE A 54 23.38 11.92 -10.30
C ILE A 54 22.51 10.68 -10.10
N SER A 55 21.21 10.78 -10.40
CA SER A 55 20.22 9.70 -10.18
C SER A 55 19.35 9.41 -11.42
N PRO A 56 19.95 9.20 -12.62
CA PRO A 56 19.20 9.21 -13.89
C PRO A 56 18.14 8.09 -13.98
N ASN A 57 18.35 6.97 -13.33
CA ASN A 57 17.41 5.85 -13.36
C ASN A 57 16.19 6.12 -12.46
N ILE A 58 16.41 6.68 -11.27
CA ILE A 58 15.32 7.06 -10.35
C ILE A 58 14.56 8.25 -10.95
N ASP A 59 15.26 9.23 -11.54
CA ASP A 59 14.64 10.38 -12.20
C ASP A 59 13.74 9.94 -13.37
N ARG A 60 14.20 8.95 -14.15
CA ARG A 60 13.39 8.35 -15.23
C ARG A 60 12.18 7.60 -14.68
N LEU A 61 12.31 6.91 -13.55
CA LEU A 61 11.19 6.25 -12.89
C LEU A 61 10.17 7.28 -12.39
N ALA A 62 10.64 8.35 -11.74
CA ALA A 62 9.80 9.44 -11.24
C ALA A 62 8.98 10.11 -12.37
N LYS A 63 9.59 10.31 -13.54
CA LYS A 63 8.90 10.88 -14.72
C LYS A 63 7.77 10.00 -15.27
N ARG A 64 7.83 8.69 -15.07
CA ARG A 64 6.84 7.72 -15.59
C ARG A 64 5.86 7.26 -14.52
N GLY A 65 6.21 7.44 -13.25
CA GLY A 65 5.44 7.01 -12.10
C GLY A 65 4.73 8.13 -11.38
N ARG A 66 4.37 7.87 -10.15
CA ARG A 66 3.85 8.86 -9.21
C ARG A 66 4.94 9.20 -8.19
N MET A 67 5.38 10.45 -8.16
CA MET A 67 6.29 10.95 -7.15
C MET A 67 5.50 11.63 -6.02
N PHE A 68 5.95 11.44 -4.79
CA PHE A 68 5.39 12.06 -3.59
C PHE A 68 6.44 12.96 -2.97
N GLU A 69 6.20 14.26 -2.98
CA GLU A 69 7.15 15.26 -2.43
C GLU A 69 7.11 15.32 -0.90
N HIS A 70 5.98 14.94 -0.31
CA HIS A 70 5.75 15.00 1.13
C HIS A 70 5.44 13.62 1.72
N ALA A 71 6.35 12.67 1.52
CA ALA A 71 6.28 11.36 2.15
C ALA A 71 7.24 11.30 3.34
N TYR A 72 6.75 10.84 4.49
CA TYR A 72 7.50 10.84 5.75
C TYR A 72 7.56 9.44 6.34
N CYS A 73 8.73 9.08 6.93
CA CYS A 73 8.83 7.89 7.74
C CYS A 73 8.12 8.10 9.09
N GLN A 74 7.67 7.02 9.71
CA GLN A 74 6.97 7.10 11.00
C GLN A 74 7.89 7.43 12.17
N GLN A 75 9.18 7.12 12.04
CA GLN A 75 10.23 7.49 12.99
C GLN A 75 11.57 7.49 12.25
N ALA A 76 12.40 8.50 12.49
CA ALA A 76 13.73 8.64 11.89
C ALA A 76 14.75 7.68 12.52
N LEU A 77 14.44 6.38 12.53
CA LEU A 77 15.27 5.30 13.07
C LEU A 77 14.96 4.01 12.33
N CYS A 78 15.97 3.25 11.94
CA CYS A 78 15.84 2.08 11.02
C CYS A 78 14.78 1.07 11.46
N ASN A 79 14.87 0.54 12.69
CA ASN A 79 13.98 -0.54 13.13
C ASN A 79 12.50 -0.12 13.21
N PRO A 80 12.11 0.92 13.95
CA PRO A 80 10.71 1.32 14.03
C PRO A 80 10.14 1.78 12.68
N SER A 81 10.94 2.47 11.86
CA SER A 81 10.52 2.88 10.51
C SER A 81 10.23 1.68 9.61
N ARG A 82 11.14 0.70 9.56
CA ARG A 82 10.99 -0.51 8.75
C ARG A 82 9.85 -1.39 9.26
N ALA A 83 9.76 -1.59 10.58
CA ALA A 83 8.66 -2.33 11.18
C ALA A 83 7.31 -1.69 10.84
N SER A 84 7.20 -0.37 10.90
CA SER A 84 5.98 0.35 10.53
C SER A 84 5.63 0.17 9.06
N MET A 85 6.59 0.33 8.17
CA MET A 85 6.39 0.20 6.73
C MET A 85 5.99 -1.22 6.32
N LEU A 86 6.59 -2.24 6.95
CA LEU A 86 6.34 -3.64 6.64
C LEU A 86 5.08 -4.22 7.30
N THR A 87 4.47 -3.49 8.24
CA THR A 87 3.26 -3.95 8.96
C THR A 87 2.07 -3.04 8.79
N GLY A 88 2.27 -1.80 8.32
CA GLY A 88 1.24 -0.77 8.26
C GLY A 88 0.86 -0.18 9.62
N LEU A 89 1.56 -0.52 10.71
CA LEU A 89 1.29 -0.01 12.06
C LEU A 89 2.34 1.02 12.49
N ARG A 90 1.91 1.99 13.29
CA ARG A 90 2.81 2.98 13.87
C ARG A 90 3.72 2.35 14.94
N PRO A 91 4.91 2.95 15.22
CA PRO A 91 5.82 2.48 16.26
C PRO A 91 5.14 2.30 17.62
N ASP A 92 4.24 3.20 18.02
CA ASP A 92 3.49 3.11 19.27
C ASP A 92 2.58 1.88 19.31
N SER A 93 1.88 1.59 18.23
CA SER A 93 1.03 0.40 18.12
C SER A 93 1.84 -0.90 18.10
N LEU A 94 3.06 -0.85 17.56
CA LEU A 94 3.98 -1.99 17.54
C LEU A 94 4.68 -2.19 18.88
N GLY A 95 4.91 -1.11 19.65
CA GLY A 95 5.76 -1.08 20.83
C GLY A 95 7.25 -1.19 20.47
N ILE A 96 7.65 -0.60 19.34
CA ILE A 96 9.02 -0.65 18.80
C ILE A 96 9.50 0.77 18.54
N TRP A 97 10.40 1.27 19.39
CA TRP A 97 10.96 2.62 19.29
C TRP A 97 12.49 2.65 19.19
N ASN A 98 13.14 1.50 19.26
CA ASN A 98 14.59 1.35 19.31
C ASN A 98 15.09 0.30 18.33
N LEU A 99 16.42 0.15 18.21
CA LEU A 99 17.02 -0.80 17.28
C LEU A 99 16.95 -2.27 17.76
N PRO A 100 17.20 -2.59 19.05
CA PRO A 100 17.30 -4.00 19.45
C PRO A 100 15.96 -4.74 19.56
N THR A 101 14.85 -4.04 19.65
CA THR A 101 13.54 -4.70 19.84
C THR A 101 13.12 -5.47 18.59
N HIS A 102 12.98 -6.77 18.73
CA HIS A 102 12.61 -7.65 17.63
C HIS A 102 11.11 -7.63 17.38
N LEU A 103 10.69 -7.49 16.11
CA LEU A 103 9.27 -7.44 15.73
C LEU A 103 8.49 -8.65 16.24
N ARG A 104 9.02 -9.86 16.06
CA ARG A 104 8.34 -11.10 16.46
C ARG A 104 8.29 -11.33 17.96
N GLN A 105 9.17 -10.72 18.73
CA GLN A 105 9.07 -10.72 20.19
C GLN A 105 7.92 -9.84 20.67
N ARG A 106 7.69 -8.70 20.00
CA ARG A 106 6.60 -7.77 20.35
C ARG A 106 5.26 -8.16 19.76
N ARG A 107 5.26 -8.65 18.52
CA ARG A 107 4.06 -8.95 17.74
C ARG A 107 4.22 -10.29 17.00
N PRO A 108 4.19 -11.43 17.70
CA PRO A 108 4.47 -12.73 17.09
C PRO A 108 3.50 -13.11 15.97
N GLY A 109 2.24 -12.73 16.06
CA GLY A 109 1.20 -13.07 15.09
C GLY A 109 0.95 -12.02 13.98
N ILE A 110 1.72 -10.91 13.93
CA ILE A 110 1.45 -9.88 12.93
C ILE A 110 1.82 -10.35 11.52
N VAL A 111 0.95 -10.09 10.56
CA VAL A 111 1.23 -10.34 9.15
C VAL A 111 2.04 -9.17 8.58
N THR A 112 3.20 -9.47 8.03
CA THR A 112 4.06 -8.49 7.37
C THR A 112 3.75 -8.40 5.88
N LEU A 113 4.18 -7.32 5.22
CA LEU A 113 3.99 -7.12 3.80
C LEU A 113 4.46 -8.31 2.95
N PRO A 114 5.67 -8.87 3.12
CA PRO A 114 6.08 -10.09 2.41
C PRO A 114 5.18 -11.29 2.70
N GLN A 115 4.77 -11.49 3.94
CA GLN A 115 3.84 -12.57 4.31
C GLN A 115 2.45 -12.37 3.68
N HIS A 116 1.97 -11.13 3.63
CA HIS A 116 0.70 -10.84 2.96
C HIS A 116 0.74 -11.25 1.50
N PHE A 117 1.77 -10.88 0.77
CA PHE A 117 1.94 -11.31 -0.63
C PHE A 117 2.03 -12.83 -0.76
N ARG A 118 2.82 -13.48 0.10
CA ARG A 118 2.95 -14.95 0.11
C ARG A 118 1.60 -15.64 0.37
N ASN A 119 0.84 -15.17 1.35
CA ASN A 119 -0.48 -15.70 1.68
C ASN A 119 -1.49 -15.54 0.53
N ASN A 120 -1.22 -14.61 -0.39
CA ASN A 120 -2.01 -14.38 -1.59
C ASN A 120 -1.40 -15.02 -2.85
N GLY A 121 -0.50 -15.99 -2.69
CA GLY A 121 0.03 -16.81 -3.79
C GLY A 121 1.12 -16.14 -4.62
N TYR A 122 1.84 -15.15 -4.06
CA TYR A 122 3.06 -14.64 -4.65
C TYR A 122 4.27 -15.43 -4.15
N PHE A 123 5.26 -15.62 -5.00
CA PHE A 123 6.61 -15.91 -4.55
C PHE A 123 7.22 -14.63 -4.00
N THR A 124 7.82 -14.69 -2.81
CA THR A 124 8.46 -13.53 -2.17
C THR A 124 9.92 -13.80 -1.91
N GLU A 125 10.76 -12.88 -2.28
CA GLU A 125 12.19 -12.92 -2.06
C GLU A 125 12.69 -11.56 -1.61
N CYS A 126 13.81 -11.53 -0.91
CA CYS A 126 14.44 -10.28 -0.53
C CYS A 126 15.96 -10.33 -0.67
N VAL A 127 16.56 -9.19 -0.98
CA VAL A 127 17.99 -9.01 -1.06
C VAL A 127 18.38 -7.78 -0.24
N GLY A 128 19.39 -7.90 0.59
CA GLY A 128 19.88 -6.83 1.45
C GLY A 128 19.04 -6.62 2.71
N LYS A 129 18.99 -5.37 3.18
CA LYS A 129 18.36 -5.02 4.45
C LYS A 129 16.88 -4.72 4.26
N ILE A 130 16.03 -5.67 4.60
CA ILE A 130 14.56 -5.49 4.60
C ILE A 130 14.08 -5.19 6.02
N PHE A 131 14.22 -6.12 6.96
CA PHE A 131 14.06 -5.86 8.37
C PHE A 131 15.36 -5.31 8.99
N HIS A 132 15.26 -4.68 10.13
CA HIS A 132 16.46 -4.20 10.84
C HIS A 132 17.21 -5.34 11.52
N ASN A 133 16.48 -6.20 12.20
CA ASN A 133 17.05 -7.36 12.89
C ASN A 133 17.05 -8.59 11.99
N TRP A 134 18.12 -9.35 12.00
CA TRP A 134 18.28 -10.58 11.21
C TRP A 134 17.23 -11.63 11.58
N ARG A 135 16.76 -12.40 10.60
CA ARG A 135 15.80 -13.50 10.77
C ARG A 135 14.38 -13.07 11.19
N GLN A 136 13.96 -11.92 10.74
CA GLN A 136 12.54 -11.60 10.77
C GLN A 136 11.94 -11.97 9.42
N ASP A 137 11.14 -13.00 9.42
CA ASP A 137 10.23 -13.49 8.39
C ASP A 137 10.45 -12.95 6.95
N ILE A 138 11.14 -13.73 6.23
CA ILE A 138 11.24 -13.60 4.78
C ILE A 138 10.27 -14.61 4.15
#